data_fc55a8dd534d14578377c0ad5e1c7f61
#
_entry.id   fc55a8dd534d14578377c0ad5e1c7f61
#
_cell.length_a   1.000
_cell.length_b   1.000
_cell.length_c   1.000
_cell.angle_alpha   90.00
_cell.angle_beta   90.00
_cell.angle_gamma   90.00
#
_symmetry.space_group_name_H-M   'P 1'
#
loop_
_entity.id
_entity.type
_entity.pdbx_description
1 polymer ?
#
loop_
_entity_poly.entity_id
_entity_poly.type
_entity_poly.pdbx_seq_one_letter_code
_entity_poly.pdbx_strand_id
1 'polypeptide(L)'
;MSAKPTLLIVSYYFAPSPLVGAKRFSFLAREFVRMGYDVHVITNDLWETRYGREDHSLPLAGTVHRCAAPFEVPLKGDGILRKLADSVLRRVLAPVGFEYFWARAATRKALEVARKLPRGIVIATSPPHAALIAGARIAKKLRWPLILDYRDPWSAYDWPQWHRGWFMQWLGARIESRLVRTSAARVLNTPDMRGWFEESFASAPSARNYVVPNGFDAAPSTNSPPSTGPIEIMHAGEIYGSRSLLSLLRAVDRLNTRHPVRPIQVVNYGALPAAEWQRIREAGLEQFIEERPRIPFSALFAVLPRAHVLLAVVSDHMTYSTPYKIYDYMAAGRPILALAPRDAALYELLEDSGAGHCVESGDIDGIEQALERTLFGGAPLARTRIEQFQWSNLAQRYREVLEAVTTAHSDADVSAETVTVGKSLDA
;
A
#
# COMPACT_ATOMS: atom_id res chain seq x y z
N MET A 1 5.38 -11.85 33.02
CA MET A 1 5.15 -11.12 31.76
C MET A 1 3.65 -11.02 31.58
N SER A 2 3.10 -9.81 31.46
CA SER A 2 1.65 -9.64 31.17
C SER A 2 1.31 -10.29 29.82
N ALA A 3 0.14 -10.96 29.74
CA ALA A 3 -0.31 -11.54 28.50
C ALA A 3 -0.46 -10.45 27.43
N LYS A 4 0.02 -10.71 26.21
CA LYS A 4 -0.13 -9.75 25.10
C LYS A 4 -1.61 -9.61 24.72
N PRO A 5 -2.06 -8.41 24.34
CA PRO A 5 -3.45 -8.20 23.95
C PRO A 5 -3.81 -8.96 22.69
N THR A 6 -5.08 -9.31 22.55
CA THR A 6 -5.64 -9.83 21.30
C THR A 6 -5.66 -8.73 20.24
N LEU A 7 -5.27 -9.04 19.00
CA LEU A 7 -5.34 -8.15 17.86
C LEU A 7 -6.49 -8.55 16.95
N LEU A 8 -7.48 -7.67 16.80
CA LEU A 8 -8.60 -7.83 15.88
C LEU A 8 -8.38 -6.94 14.65
N ILE A 9 -7.85 -7.54 13.60
CA ILE A 9 -7.46 -6.86 12.36
C ILE A 9 -8.65 -6.84 11.41
N VAL A 10 -9.02 -5.67 10.92
CA VAL A 10 -10.06 -5.45 9.91
C VAL A 10 -9.36 -5.06 8.61
N SER A 11 -9.21 -6.03 7.71
CA SER A 11 -8.55 -5.87 6.42
C SER A 11 -9.42 -6.44 5.31
N TYR A 12 -9.86 -5.59 4.38
CA TYR A 12 -10.71 -6.05 3.27
C TYR A 12 -10.00 -7.07 2.39
N TYR A 13 -8.71 -6.82 2.08
CA TYR A 13 -7.84 -7.75 1.36
C TYR A 13 -6.90 -8.44 2.34
N PHE A 14 -6.85 -9.77 2.28
CA PHE A 14 -5.96 -10.61 3.08
C PHE A 14 -5.63 -11.88 2.32
N ALA A 15 -4.55 -12.58 2.66
CA ALA A 15 -4.19 -13.86 2.04
C ALA A 15 -5.39 -14.83 2.00
N PRO A 16 -5.56 -15.58 0.91
CA PRO A 16 -4.72 -15.72 -0.29
C PRO A 16 -5.11 -14.79 -1.45
N SER A 17 -5.68 -13.61 -1.19
CA SER A 17 -6.03 -12.65 -2.23
C SER A 17 -4.78 -12.23 -3.04
N PRO A 18 -4.81 -12.27 -4.39
CA PRO A 18 -3.67 -11.90 -5.24
C PRO A 18 -3.44 -10.39 -5.32
N LEU A 19 -4.29 -9.60 -4.68
CA LEU A 19 -4.20 -8.15 -4.74
C LEU A 19 -3.11 -7.62 -3.83
N VAL A 20 -2.39 -6.60 -4.29
CA VAL A 20 -1.32 -5.93 -3.55
C VAL A 20 -1.78 -5.47 -2.15
N GLY A 21 -3.07 -5.15 -2.02
CA GLY A 21 -3.68 -4.78 -0.76
C GLY A 21 -3.63 -5.83 0.34
N ALA A 22 -3.49 -7.12 -0.02
CA ALA A 22 -3.39 -8.21 0.95
C ALA A 22 -2.00 -8.30 1.60
N LYS A 23 -0.94 -7.89 0.90
CA LYS A 23 0.45 -8.11 1.32
C LYS A 23 0.76 -7.58 2.72
N ARG A 24 0.48 -6.30 2.98
CA ARG A 24 0.85 -5.62 4.22
C ARG A 24 0.40 -6.38 5.47
N PHE A 25 -0.89 -6.65 5.58
CA PHE A 25 -1.40 -7.31 6.79
C PHE A 25 -1.24 -8.83 6.78
N SER A 26 -1.04 -9.47 5.63
CA SER A 26 -0.63 -10.89 5.63
C SER A 26 0.75 -11.07 6.25
N PHE A 27 1.71 -10.23 5.91
CA PHE A 27 3.05 -10.27 6.49
C PHE A 27 3.08 -9.77 7.94
N LEU A 28 2.44 -8.64 8.25
CA LEU A 28 2.37 -8.13 9.63
C LEU A 28 1.67 -9.11 10.57
N ALA A 29 0.56 -9.73 10.16
CA ALA A 29 -0.14 -10.73 10.97
C ALA A 29 0.77 -11.92 11.29
N ARG A 30 1.56 -12.40 10.32
CA ARG A 30 2.58 -13.45 10.55
C ARG A 30 3.59 -13.03 11.62
N GLU A 31 4.11 -11.81 11.51
CA GLU A 31 5.09 -11.33 12.49
C GLU A 31 4.45 -11.12 13.87
N PHE A 32 3.22 -10.63 13.95
CA PHE A 32 2.51 -10.51 15.24
C PHE A 32 2.27 -11.87 15.90
N VAL A 33 1.89 -12.89 15.12
CA VAL A 33 1.80 -14.27 15.64
C VAL A 33 3.16 -14.77 16.14
N ARG A 34 4.24 -14.53 15.38
CA ARG A 34 5.61 -14.87 15.83
C ARG A 34 6.02 -14.14 17.11
N MET A 35 5.54 -12.94 17.31
CA MET A 35 5.74 -12.18 18.54
C MET A 35 4.84 -12.65 19.69
N GLY A 36 3.96 -13.63 19.48
CA GLY A 36 3.06 -14.20 20.49
C GLY A 36 1.77 -13.42 20.75
N TYR A 37 1.33 -12.57 19.81
CA TYR A 37 0.00 -11.99 19.86
C TYR A 37 -1.06 -13.01 19.42
N ASP A 38 -2.25 -12.93 20.04
CA ASP A 38 -3.43 -13.64 19.54
C ASP A 38 -4.10 -12.81 18.44
N VAL A 39 -3.98 -13.29 17.19
CA VAL A 39 -4.34 -12.50 15.98
C VAL A 39 -5.60 -13.06 15.34
N HIS A 40 -6.62 -12.23 15.23
CA HIS A 40 -7.87 -12.51 14.52
C HIS A 40 -8.04 -11.52 13.36
N VAL A 41 -8.32 -12.02 12.15
CA VAL A 41 -8.45 -11.19 10.95
C VAL A 41 -9.87 -11.29 10.40
N ILE A 42 -10.55 -10.16 10.30
CA ILE A 42 -11.85 -10.04 9.62
C ILE A 42 -11.60 -9.56 8.20
N THR A 43 -11.94 -10.37 7.20
CA THR A 43 -11.66 -10.08 5.80
C THR A 43 -12.82 -10.45 4.88
N ASN A 44 -12.74 -9.99 3.63
CA ASN A 44 -13.69 -10.34 2.58
C ASN A 44 -13.45 -11.78 2.08
N ASP A 45 -14.50 -12.47 1.64
CA ASP A 45 -14.41 -13.80 1.03
C ASP A 45 -14.74 -13.84 -0.47
N LEU A 46 -15.13 -12.70 -1.06
CA LEU A 46 -15.51 -12.60 -2.48
C LEU A 46 -14.35 -12.30 -3.44
N TRP A 47 -13.11 -12.36 -2.97
CA TRP A 47 -11.97 -12.00 -3.81
C TRP A 47 -11.76 -12.97 -5.00
N GLU A 48 -12.03 -14.28 -4.86
CA GLU A 48 -11.93 -15.27 -5.95
C GLU A 48 -12.80 -14.92 -7.16
N THR A 49 -14.05 -14.57 -6.90
CA THR A 49 -15.03 -14.31 -7.96
C THR A 49 -14.77 -12.98 -8.68
N ARG A 50 -14.03 -12.07 -8.05
CA ARG A 50 -13.83 -10.70 -8.54
C ARG A 50 -12.43 -10.45 -9.11
N TYR A 51 -11.40 -11.11 -8.58
CA TYR A 51 -10.01 -10.72 -8.81
C TYR A 51 -9.09 -11.86 -9.27
N GLY A 52 -9.60 -13.07 -9.53
CA GLY A 52 -8.84 -14.19 -10.09
C GLY A 52 -8.34 -15.21 -9.07
N ARG A 53 -7.31 -15.97 -9.45
CA ARG A 53 -6.83 -17.11 -8.67
C ARG A 53 -6.13 -16.71 -7.39
N GLU A 54 -6.17 -17.62 -6.39
CA GLU A 54 -5.47 -17.50 -5.11
C GLU A 54 -3.96 -17.32 -5.27
N ASP A 55 -3.39 -16.46 -4.43
CA ASP A 55 -1.94 -16.34 -4.29
C ASP A 55 -1.50 -16.99 -2.98
N HIS A 56 -1.13 -18.25 -3.05
CA HIS A 56 -0.66 -19.01 -1.89
C HIS A 56 0.77 -18.67 -1.45
N SER A 57 1.45 -17.74 -2.14
CA SER A 57 2.76 -17.23 -1.71
C SER A 57 2.67 -16.24 -0.55
N LEU A 58 1.47 -15.68 -0.29
CA LEU A 58 1.26 -14.82 0.85
C LEU A 58 1.02 -15.63 2.13
N PRO A 59 1.62 -15.23 3.27
CA PRO A 59 1.43 -15.94 4.52
C PRO A 59 -0.02 -15.83 5.03
N LEU A 60 -0.62 -16.97 5.33
CA LEU A 60 -1.89 -17.07 6.02
C LEU A 60 -1.63 -17.31 7.50
N ALA A 61 -1.67 -16.25 8.31
CA ALA A 61 -1.34 -16.30 9.74
C ALA A 61 -2.48 -15.72 10.59
N GLY A 62 -2.61 -16.22 11.81
CA GLY A 62 -3.71 -15.91 12.73
C GLY A 62 -5.00 -16.67 12.40
N THR A 63 -6.05 -16.39 13.14
CA THR A 63 -7.38 -16.95 12.90
C THR A 63 -8.16 -16.05 11.95
N VAL A 64 -8.43 -16.52 10.73
CA VAL A 64 -9.07 -15.73 9.67
C VAL A 64 -10.57 -15.96 9.62
N HIS A 65 -11.34 -14.89 9.72
CA HIS A 65 -12.80 -14.86 9.68
C HIS A 65 -13.26 -14.15 8.40
N ARG A 66 -13.79 -14.91 7.45
CA ARG A 66 -14.27 -14.38 6.17
C ARG A 66 -15.72 -13.99 6.23
N CYS A 67 -16.07 -12.89 5.57
CA CYS A 67 -17.45 -12.43 5.44
C CYS A 67 -17.68 -11.68 4.13
N ALA A 68 -18.79 -12.00 3.45
CA ALA A 68 -19.26 -11.31 2.26
C ALA A 68 -20.42 -10.37 2.59
N ALA A 69 -20.60 -9.35 1.78
CA ALA A 69 -21.82 -8.56 1.76
C ALA A 69 -22.74 -9.00 0.61
N PRO A 70 -24.07 -9.09 0.87
CA PRO A 70 -25.03 -9.58 -0.13
C PRO A 70 -25.04 -8.80 -1.45
N PHE A 71 -24.64 -7.53 -1.44
CA PHE A 71 -24.65 -6.63 -2.58
C PHE A 71 -23.27 -6.41 -3.23
N GLU A 72 -22.22 -7.09 -2.76
CA GLU A 72 -20.88 -7.03 -3.37
C GLU A 72 -20.77 -7.91 -4.62
N VAL A 73 -21.69 -8.85 -4.81
CA VAL A 73 -21.74 -9.65 -6.04
C VAL A 73 -22.05 -8.73 -7.21
N PRO A 74 -21.15 -8.61 -8.21
CA PRO A 74 -21.48 -7.86 -9.40
C PRO A 74 -22.74 -8.49 -10.01
N LEU A 75 -23.76 -7.68 -10.26
CA LEU A 75 -24.89 -8.14 -11.09
C LEU A 75 -24.26 -8.62 -12.41
N LYS A 76 -24.36 -9.91 -12.74
CA LYS A 76 -23.78 -10.49 -13.96
C LYS A 76 -24.43 -9.85 -15.19
N GLY A 77 -23.62 -9.27 -16.09
CA GLY A 77 -24.06 -8.69 -17.37
C GLY A 77 -23.36 -7.35 -17.70
N ASP A 78 -22.99 -7.16 -18.96
CA ASP A 78 -22.28 -5.95 -19.47
C ASP A 78 -23.20 -4.81 -19.94
N GLY A 79 -24.46 -4.80 -19.51
CA GLY A 79 -25.48 -3.84 -19.98
C GLY A 79 -25.21 -2.39 -19.55
N ILE A 80 -25.52 -1.45 -20.44
CA ILE A 80 -25.41 0.01 -20.24
C ILE A 80 -26.16 0.47 -18.97
N LEU A 81 -27.35 -0.06 -18.72
CA LEU A 81 -28.16 0.25 -17.53
C LEU A 81 -27.46 -0.10 -16.23
N ARG A 82 -26.65 -1.16 -16.21
CA ARG A 82 -25.87 -1.56 -15.07
C ARG A 82 -24.70 -0.61 -14.82
N LYS A 83 -23.97 -0.23 -15.87
CA LYS A 83 -22.88 0.77 -15.75
C LYS A 83 -23.42 2.10 -15.23
N LEU A 84 -24.63 2.47 -15.67
CA LEU A 84 -25.32 3.68 -15.20
C LEU A 84 -25.75 3.54 -13.73
N ALA A 85 -26.37 2.44 -13.34
CA ALA A 85 -26.77 2.15 -11.97
C ALA A 85 -25.56 2.10 -11.02
N ASP A 86 -24.47 1.45 -11.45
CA ASP A 86 -23.21 1.38 -10.72
C ASP A 86 -22.59 2.78 -10.54
N SER A 87 -22.60 3.59 -11.61
CA SER A 87 -22.10 4.97 -11.58
C SER A 87 -22.95 5.88 -10.65
N VAL A 88 -24.27 5.75 -10.69
CA VAL A 88 -25.18 6.52 -9.82
C VAL A 88 -25.03 6.08 -8.37
N LEU A 89 -25.02 4.77 -8.11
CA LEU A 89 -24.87 4.22 -6.74
C LEU A 89 -23.55 4.66 -6.10
N ARG A 90 -22.45 4.63 -6.85
CA ARG A 90 -21.13 5.08 -6.38
C ARG A 90 -21.08 6.58 -6.13
N ARG A 91 -21.78 7.38 -6.95
CA ARG A 91 -21.79 8.84 -6.82
C ARG A 91 -22.70 9.35 -5.71
N VAL A 92 -23.79 8.63 -5.41
CA VAL A 92 -24.87 9.14 -4.57
C VAL A 92 -24.99 8.43 -3.21
N LEU A 93 -24.67 7.14 -3.11
CA LEU A 93 -24.99 6.35 -1.92
C LEU A 93 -23.80 5.84 -1.11
N ALA A 94 -22.58 5.94 -1.62
CA ALA A 94 -21.45 5.36 -0.92
C ALA A 94 -20.22 6.28 -0.89
N PRO A 95 -19.88 6.87 0.27
CA PRO A 95 -18.67 7.69 0.42
C PRO A 95 -17.38 6.89 0.22
N VAL A 96 -17.45 5.55 0.21
CA VAL A 96 -16.31 4.63 0.09
C VAL A 96 -16.48 3.52 -0.96
N GLY A 97 -17.46 3.63 -1.86
CA GLY A 97 -17.77 2.59 -2.86
C GLY A 97 -18.62 1.44 -2.31
N PHE A 98 -18.73 0.33 -3.09
CA PHE A 98 -19.56 -0.83 -2.71
C PHE A 98 -19.07 -1.54 -1.45
N GLU A 99 -17.80 -1.43 -1.15
CA GLU A 99 -17.17 -1.95 0.06
C GLU A 99 -17.82 -1.42 1.34
N TYR A 100 -18.60 -0.33 1.24
CA TYR A 100 -19.40 0.19 2.37
C TYR A 100 -20.41 -0.83 2.92
N PHE A 101 -20.98 -1.66 2.06
CA PHE A 101 -21.91 -2.73 2.49
C PHE A 101 -21.18 -3.83 3.22
N TRP A 102 -19.94 -4.15 2.81
CA TRP A 102 -19.09 -5.09 3.54
C TRP A 102 -18.80 -4.62 4.98
N ALA A 103 -18.64 -3.34 5.21
CA ALA A 103 -18.37 -2.81 6.54
C ALA A 103 -19.42 -3.22 7.59
N ARG A 104 -20.69 -3.43 7.19
CA ARG A 104 -21.73 -3.94 8.08
C ARG A 104 -21.56 -5.43 8.39
N ALA A 105 -21.25 -6.23 7.37
CA ALA A 105 -21.00 -7.66 7.52
C ALA A 105 -19.75 -7.90 8.39
N ALA A 106 -18.66 -7.19 8.12
CA ALA A 106 -17.43 -7.21 8.91
C ALA A 106 -17.67 -6.83 10.38
N THR A 107 -18.46 -5.78 10.63
CA THR A 107 -18.82 -5.39 12.00
C THR A 107 -19.58 -6.49 12.73
N ARG A 108 -20.57 -7.10 12.07
CA ARG A 108 -21.36 -8.20 12.67
C ARG A 108 -20.46 -9.38 13.00
N LYS A 109 -19.65 -9.82 12.04
CA LYS A 109 -18.74 -10.96 12.20
C LYS A 109 -17.70 -10.70 13.30
N ALA A 110 -17.11 -9.52 13.34
CA ALA A 110 -16.16 -9.13 14.38
C ALA A 110 -16.77 -9.17 15.79
N LEU A 111 -18.01 -8.70 15.97
CA LEU A 111 -18.69 -8.72 17.26
C LEU A 111 -19.06 -10.14 17.70
N GLU A 112 -19.39 -11.03 16.76
CA GLU A 112 -19.59 -12.45 17.04
C GLU A 112 -18.30 -13.09 17.55
N VAL A 113 -17.20 -12.88 16.85
CA VAL A 113 -15.87 -13.40 17.20
C VAL A 113 -15.41 -12.85 18.56
N ALA A 114 -15.50 -11.55 18.76
CA ALA A 114 -15.00 -10.86 19.95
C ALA A 114 -15.71 -11.28 21.26
N ARG A 115 -16.92 -11.86 21.20
CA ARG A 115 -17.61 -12.41 22.40
C ARG A 115 -16.83 -13.51 23.09
N LYS A 116 -15.92 -14.16 22.37
CA LYS A 116 -15.11 -15.30 22.86
C LYS A 116 -13.66 -14.91 23.15
N LEU A 117 -13.32 -13.64 22.94
CA LEU A 117 -11.94 -13.16 23.06
C LEU A 117 -11.78 -12.27 24.29
N PRO A 118 -10.60 -12.26 24.92
CA PRO A 118 -10.25 -11.28 25.92
C PRO A 118 -10.19 -9.88 25.27
N ARG A 119 -10.15 -8.84 26.10
CA ARG A 119 -10.00 -7.45 25.63
C ARG A 119 -8.75 -7.31 24.79
N GLY A 120 -8.84 -6.54 23.70
CA GLY A 120 -7.76 -6.39 22.73
C GLY A 120 -7.74 -5.04 22.06
N ILE A 121 -7.08 -4.98 20.92
CA ILE A 121 -6.91 -3.79 20.07
C ILE A 121 -7.56 -4.06 18.72
N VAL A 122 -8.31 -3.09 18.19
CA VAL A 122 -8.83 -3.11 16.82
C VAL A 122 -7.86 -2.38 15.92
N ILE A 123 -7.39 -3.07 14.87
CA ILE A 123 -6.56 -2.47 13.81
C ILE A 123 -7.39 -2.48 12.52
N ALA A 124 -7.56 -1.33 11.89
CA ALA A 124 -8.29 -1.22 10.63
C ALA A 124 -7.39 -0.62 9.54
N THR A 125 -7.21 -1.34 8.42
CA THR A 125 -6.31 -0.91 7.34
C THR A 125 -7.04 -0.52 6.07
N SER A 126 -6.54 0.51 5.39
CA SER A 126 -7.09 1.02 4.12
C SER A 126 -6.00 1.22 3.05
N PRO A 127 -6.39 1.26 1.74
CA PRO A 127 -7.72 1.05 1.16
C PRO A 127 -8.16 -0.42 1.15
N PRO A 128 -9.47 -0.71 1.00
CA PRO A 128 -10.60 0.24 0.90
C PRO A 128 -10.93 0.90 2.24
N HIS A 129 -11.35 2.18 2.19
CA HIS A 129 -11.64 2.97 3.41
C HIS A 129 -12.86 2.47 4.21
N ALA A 130 -13.68 1.59 3.62
CA ALA A 130 -14.75 0.89 4.31
C ALA A 130 -14.27 0.08 5.52
N ALA A 131 -13.03 -0.42 5.47
CA ALA A 131 -12.42 -1.13 6.60
C ALA A 131 -12.22 -0.21 7.82
N LEU A 132 -11.85 1.06 7.61
CA LEU A 132 -11.72 2.05 8.69
C LEU A 132 -13.07 2.31 9.38
N ILE A 133 -14.14 2.40 8.57
CA ILE A 133 -15.52 2.57 9.09
C ILE A 133 -15.95 1.34 9.90
N ALA A 134 -15.64 0.14 9.40
CA ALA A 134 -15.93 -1.11 10.13
C ALA A 134 -15.15 -1.15 11.45
N GLY A 135 -13.84 -0.89 11.41
CA GLY A 135 -12.98 -0.87 12.60
C GLY A 135 -13.47 0.10 13.66
N ALA A 136 -13.85 1.32 13.28
CA ALA A 136 -14.39 2.30 14.21
C ALA A 136 -15.73 1.86 14.85
N ARG A 137 -16.62 1.23 14.07
CA ARG A 137 -17.88 0.67 14.61
C ARG A 137 -17.61 -0.46 15.59
N ILE A 138 -16.66 -1.34 15.29
CA ILE A 138 -16.25 -2.46 16.13
C ILE A 138 -15.64 -1.92 17.43
N ALA A 139 -14.62 -1.06 17.33
CA ALA A 139 -13.91 -0.47 18.46
C ALA A 139 -14.86 0.23 19.42
N LYS A 140 -15.81 1.04 18.90
CA LYS A 140 -16.83 1.72 19.69
C LYS A 140 -17.74 0.74 20.44
N LYS A 141 -18.20 -0.35 19.78
CA LYS A 141 -19.11 -1.33 20.41
C LYS A 141 -18.42 -2.21 21.43
N LEU A 142 -17.15 -2.55 21.21
CA LEU A 142 -16.35 -3.35 22.13
C LEU A 142 -15.68 -2.51 23.23
N ARG A 143 -15.64 -1.18 23.08
CA ARG A 143 -14.84 -0.26 23.89
C ARG A 143 -13.34 -0.65 23.87
N TRP A 144 -12.87 -1.10 22.72
CA TRP A 144 -11.47 -1.40 22.48
C TRP A 144 -10.78 -0.21 21.80
N PRO A 145 -9.48 0.02 22.04
CA PRO A 145 -8.73 1.03 21.33
C PRO A 145 -8.67 0.72 19.84
N LEU A 146 -8.68 1.77 19.01
CA LEU A 146 -8.65 1.70 17.56
C LEU A 146 -7.34 2.24 17.03
N ILE A 147 -6.64 1.44 16.22
CA ILE A 147 -5.53 1.87 15.37
C ILE A 147 -6.04 1.94 13.94
N LEU A 148 -5.85 3.10 13.30
CA LEU A 148 -6.10 3.28 11.87
C LEU A 148 -4.78 3.14 11.12
N ASP A 149 -4.72 2.21 10.14
CA ASP A 149 -3.55 1.99 9.30
C ASP A 149 -3.85 2.46 7.87
N TYR A 150 -3.14 3.50 7.45
CA TYR A 150 -3.31 4.14 6.15
C TYR A 150 -2.15 3.81 5.23
N ARG A 151 -2.42 3.08 4.15
CA ARG A 151 -1.46 2.91 3.04
C ARG A 151 -1.52 4.10 2.08
N ASP A 152 -2.73 4.63 1.88
CA ASP A 152 -3.02 5.81 1.07
C ASP A 152 -3.97 6.72 1.86
N PRO A 153 -3.78 8.05 1.84
CA PRO A 153 -4.67 8.98 2.52
C PRO A 153 -6.02 9.03 1.81
N TRP A 154 -7.13 9.06 2.56
CA TRP A 154 -8.47 9.01 1.99
C TRP A 154 -8.86 10.31 1.27
N SER A 155 -8.72 11.44 1.94
CA SER A 155 -9.18 12.74 1.43
C SER A 155 -8.10 13.58 0.74
N ALA A 156 -6.81 13.14 0.76
CA ALA A 156 -5.72 13.85 0.11
C ALA A 156 -5.71 13.70 -1.41
N TYR A 157 -6.23 12.58 -1.93
CA TYR A 157 -6.20 12.31 -3.35
C TYR A 157 -7.55 12.52 -4.01
N ASP A 158 -7.58 13.35 -5.03
CA ASP A 158 -8.67 13.40 -6.00
C ASP A 158 -8.47 12.29 -7.04
N TRP A 159 -8.87 11.07 -6.67
CA TRP A 159 -8.74 9.92 -7.54
C TRP A 159 -9.66 10.06 -8.75
N PRO A 160 -9.15 10.26 -10.00
CA PRO A 160 -9.98 10.48 -11.19
C PRO A 160 -11.00 9.37 -11.45
N GLN A 161 -10.63 8.13 -11.11
CA GLN A 161 -11.50 6.96 -11.24
C GLN A 161 -12.62 6.89 -10.20
N TRP A 162 -12.58 7.75 -9.18
CA TRP A 162 -13.55 7.81 -8.11
C TRP A 162 -14.25 9.17 -8.07
N HIS A 163 -14.41 9.83 -9.22
CA HIS A 163 -15.14 11.10 -9.33
C HIS A 163 -16.46 11.04 -8.57
N ARG A 164 -16.37 11.37 -7.31
CA ARG A 164 -17.51 11.52 -6.43
C ARG A 164 -17.95 12.96 -6.53
N GLY A 165 -19.28 13.16 -6.55
CA GLY A 165 -19.77 14.52 -6.44
C GLY A 165 -19.23 15.19 -5.18
N TRP A 166 -19.08 16.51 -5.21
CA TRP A 166 -18.56 17.33 -4.11
C TRP A 166 -19.14 16.97 -2.72
N PHE A 167 -20.42 16.59 -2.68
CA PHE A 167 -21.10 16.17 -1.44
C PHE A 167 -20.51 14.89 -0.84
N MET A 168 -20.18 13.90 -1.67
CA MET A 168 -19.58 12.64 -1.18
C MET A 168 -18.11 12.80 -0.79
N GLN A 169 -17.38 13.70 -1.45
CA GLN A 169 -16.02 14.09 -1.04
C GLN A 169 -16.08 14.77 0.33
N TRP A 170 -16.94 15.75 0.51
CA TRP A 170 -17.16 16.44 1.78
C TRP A 170 -17.59 15.47 2.90
N LEU A 171 -18.54 14.57 2.61
CA LEU A 171 -18.98 13.57 3.58
C LEU A 171 -17.83 12.60 3.95
N GLY A 172 -17.05 12.16 2.96
CA GLY A 172 -15.86 11.33 3.16
C GLY A 172 -14.84 12.00 4.08
N ALA A 173 -14.49 13.26 3.80
CA ALA A 173 -13.57 14.03 4.61
C ALA A 173 -14.06 14.24 6.06
N ARG A 174 -15.37 14.47 6.25
CA ARG A 174 -15.97 14.55 7.60
C ARG A 174 -15.92 13.23 8.36
N ILE A 175 -16.19 12.12 7.67
CA ILE A 175 -16.08 10.79 8.27
C ILE A 175 -14.63 10.54 8.65
N GLU A 176 -13.67 10.76 7.76
CA GLU A 176 -12.25 10.58 8.02
C GLU A 176 -11.78 11.43 9.20
N SER A 177 -12.09 12.73 9.22
CA SER A 177 -11.76 13.63 10.33
C SER A 177 -12.28 13.11 11.68
N ARG A 178 -13.51 12.55 11.71
CA ARG A 178 -14.04 11.96 12.93
C ARG A 178 -13.28 10.70 13.35
N LEU A 179 -12.94 9.83 12.39
CA LEU A 179 -12.18 8.59 12.64
C LEU A 179 -10.80 8.93 13.20
N VAL A 180 -10.10 9.88 12.58
CA VAL A 180 -8.78 10.35 13.01
C VAL A 180 -8.81 10.88 14.45
N ARG A 181 -9.80 11.72 14.79
CA ARG A 181 -9.92 12.27 16.14
C ARG A 181 -10.25 11.23 17.22
N THR A 182 -11.01 10.19 16.87
CA THR A 182 -11.46 9.19 17.83
C THR A 182 -10.58 7.95 17.91
N SER A 183 -9.58 7.81 17.03
CA SER A 183 -8.62 6.71 17.08
C SER A 183 -7.59 6.90 18.19
N ALA A 184 -7.13 5.77 18.74
CA ALA A 184 -6.06 5.74 19.73
C ALA A 184 -4.70 6.03 19.08
N ALA A 185 -4.48 5.52 17.85
CA ALA A 185 -3.29 5.77 17.05
C ALA A 185 -3.59 5.72 15.56
N ARG A 186 -2.71 6.33 14.76
CA ARG A 186 -2.70 6.28 13.30
C ARG A 186 -1.32 5.84 12.83
N VAL A 187 -1.30 4.81 11.99
CA VAL A 187 -0.11 4.29 11.34
C VAL A 187 -0.16 4.71 9.88
N LEU A 188 0.85 5.43 9.44
CA LEU A 188 0.93 6.10 8.15
C LEU A 188 2.09 5.52 7.34
N ASN A 189 1.95 5.46 6.02
CA ASN A 189 2.88 4.74 5.15
C ASN A 189 4.18 5.51 4.91
N THR A 190 4.15 6.85 4.94
CA THR A 190 5.31 7.71 4.65
C THR A 190 5.40 8.89 5.61
N PRO A 191 6.59 9.51 5.77
CA PRO A 191 6.75 10.78 6.50
C PRO A 191 5.89 11.90 5.91
N ASP A 192 5.81 12.02 4.58
CA ASP A 192 5.02 13.06 3.92
C ASP A 192 3.53 12.90 4.20
N MET A 193 3.03 11.65 4.21
CA MET A 193 1.66 11.38 4.63
C MET A 193 1.44 11.81 6.08
N ARG A 194 2.42 11.63 6.95
CA ARG A 194 2.36 12.12 8.34
C ARG A 194 2.26 13.63 8.39
N GLY A 195 3.10 14.36 7.66
CA GLY A 195 3.06 15.81 7.54
C GLY A 195 1.68 16.30 7.09
N TRP A 196 1.17 15.72 6.01
CA TRP A 196 -0.18 16.02 5.52
C TRP A 196 -1.28 15.75 6.56
N PHE A 197 -1.20 14.64 7.33
CA PHE A 197 -2.14 14.32 8.40
C PHE A 197 -2.09 15.34 9.53
N GLU A 198 -0.90 15.80 9.91
CA GLU A 198 -0.71 16.79 10.99
C GLU A 198 -1.28 18.16 10.60
N GLU A 199 -1.13 18.55 9.34
CA GLU A 199 -1.72 19.78 8.80
C GLU A 199 -3.25 19.68 8.62
N SER A 200 -3.72 18.62 7.97
CA SER A 200 -5.14 18.46 7.62
C SER A 200 -6.03 18.16 8.83
N PHE A 201 -5.46 17.53 9.86
CA PHE A 201 -6.17 17.13 11.08
C PHE A 201 -5.53 17.75 12.35
N ALA A 202 -5.17 19.02 12.30
CA ALA A 202 -4.47 19.73 13.38
C ALA A 202 -5.18 19.65 14.76
N SER A 203 -6.50 19.39 14.77
CA SER A 203 -7.26 19.15 16.01
C SER A 203 -7.05 17.77 16.64
N ALA A 204 -6.38 16.85 15.94
CA ALA A 204 -6.04 15.53 16.45
C ALA A 204 -4.60 15.52 17.00
N PRO A 205 -4.34 14.84 18.14
CA PRO A 205 -2.99 14.81 18.71
C PRO A 205 -1.96 14.23 17.76
N SER A 206 -0.96 14.99 17.33
CA SER A 206 0.12 14.56 16.41
C SER A 206 0.97 13.43 17.00
N ALA A 207 1.16 13.40 18.33
CA ALA A 207 1.87 12.33 19.03
C ALA A 207 1.28 10.93 18.83
N ARG A 208 0.09 10.82 18.22
CA ARG A 208 -0.55 9.53 17.86
C ARG A 208 -0.34 9.15 16.39
N ASN A 209 0.48 9.89 15.64
CA ASN A 209 0.82 9.60 14.24
C ASN A 209 2.17 8.88 14.18
N TYR A 210 2.16 7.64 13.74
CA TYR A 210 3.36 6.79 13.61
C TYR A 210 3.62 6.48 12.14
N VAL A 211 4.88 6.42 11.74
CA VAL A 211 5.26 6.03 10.37
C VAL A 211 5.75 4.59 10.37
N VAL A 212 4.98 3.71 9.72
CA VAL A 212 5.39 2.33 9.42
C VAL A 212 5.16 2.09 7.94
N PRO A 213 6.21 2.14 7.11
CA PRO A 213 6.08 1.98 5.66
C PRO A 213 5.65 0.58 5.25
N ASN A 214 5.40 0.37 3.96
CA ASN A 214 5.35 -0.96 3.38
C ASN A 214 6.73 -1.61 3.42
N GLY A 215 6.79 -2.91 3.16
CA GLY A 215 8.03 -3.65 3.28
C GLY A 215 8.09 -4.88 2.40
N PHE A 216 9.16 -5.65 2.58
CA PHE A 216 9.42 -6.89 1.87
C PHE A 216 9.80 -8.02 2.85
N ASP A 217 9.73 -9.27 2.36
CA ASP A 217 9.94 -10.46 3.19
C ASP A 217 11.28 -11.15 2.92
N ALA A 218 11.77 -11.08 1.70
CA ALA A 218 12.97 -11.78 1.28
C ALA A 218 14.25 -11.03 1.72
N ALA A 219 15.32 -11.78 1.96
CA ALA A 219 16.66 -11.20 1.97
C ALA A 219 16.96 -10.64 0.57
N PRO A 220 17.68 -9.50 0.46
CA PRO A 220 18.06 -8.98 -0.83
C PRO A 220 18.79 -10.01 -1.67
N SER A 221 18.40 -10.16 -2.93
CA SER A 221 19.06 -11.10 -3.85
C SER A 221 20.50 -10.67 -4.10
N THR A 222 21.40 -11.63 -4.09
CA THR A 222 22.82 -11.46 -4.51
C THR A 222 23.05 -11.81 -5.97
N ASN A 223 22.02 -12.26 -6.71
CA ASN A 223 22.12 -12.61 -8.10
C ASN A 223 22.52 -11.39 -8.94
N SER A 224 23.42 -11.61 -9.89
CA SER A 224 23.83 -10.60 -10.87
C SER A 224 23.00 -10.71 -12.15
N PRO A 225 22.78 -9.60 -12.87
CA PRO A 225 22.17 -9.65 -14.19
C PRO A 225 23.09 -10.37 -15.19
N PRO A 226 22.55 -10.84 -16.32
CA PRO A 226 23.33 -11.47 -17.37
C PRO A 226 24.46 -10.52 -17.84
N SER A 227 25.68 -11.06 -18.01
CA SER A 227 26.83 -10.29 -18.52
C SER A 227 26.79 -10.13 -20.04
N THR A 228 25.97 -10.92 -20.73
CA THR A 228 25.80 -10.92 -22.19
C THR A 228 24.37 -10.54 -22.57
N GLY A 229 24.16 -10.13 -23.82
CA GLY A 229 22.85 -9.66 -24.31
C GLY A 229 22.58 -8.18 -23.97
N PRO A 230 21.39 -7.69 -24.21
CA PRO A 230 21.02 -6.29 -23.95
C PRO A 230 21.08 -5.96 -22.46
N ILE A 231 21.25 -4.68 -22.15
CA ILE A 231 21.04 -4.14 -20.80
C ILE A 231 19.52 -4.00 -20.60
N GLU A 232 18.94 -4.77 -19.71
CA GLU A 232 17.48 -4.73 -19.47
C GLU A 232 17.12 -3.74 -18.34
N ILE A 233 16.29 -2.73 -18.69
CA ILE A 233 15.56 -1.90 -17.73
C ILE A 233 14.17 -2.50 -17.59
N MET A 234 13.83 -3.05 -16.43
CA MET A 234 12.63 -3.88 -16.25
C MET A 234 11.57 -3.16 -15.42
N HIS A 235 10.36 -3.04 -15.95
CA HIS A 235 9.16 -2.61 -15.24
C HIS A 235 8.22 -3.78 -15.01
N ALA A 236 7.78 -4.01 -13.77
CA ALA A 236 6.78 -5.02 -13.44
C ALA A 236 5.45 -4.36 -13.05
N GLY A 237 4.46 -4.41 -13.95
CA GLY A 237 3.13 -3.88 -13.75
C GLY A 237 2.55 -3.20 -14.97
N GLU A 238 1.34 -2.70 -14.83
CA GLU A 238 0.62 -2.02 -15.90
C GLU A 238 0.96 -0.52 -15.92
N ILE A 239 1.05 0.05 -17.11
CA ILE A 239 1.10 1.49 -17.33
C ILE A 239 -0.33 1.97 -17.51
N TYR A 240 -0.78 2.93 -16.70
CA TYR A 240 -2.14 3.49 -16.75
C TYR A 240 -2.17 4.93 -16.21
N GLY A 241 -3.26 5.65 -16.51
CA GLY A 241 -3.43 7.04 -16.08
C GLY A 241 -2.45 8.00 -16.76
N SER A 242 -1.77 8.82 -15.98
CA SER A 242 -0.76 9.77 -16.43
C SER A 242 0.63 9.15 -16.66
N ARG A 243 0.82 7.87 -16.34
CA ARG A 243 2.11 7.19 -16.49
C ARG A 243 2.49 7.04 -17.94
N SER A 244 3.73 7.36 -18.28
CA SER A 244 4.29 7.22 -19.62
C SER A 244 5.74 6.74 -19.58
N LEU A 245 6.13 5.97 -20.58
CA LEU A 245 7.51 5.51 -20.79
C LEU A 245 8.26 6.37 -21.84
N LEU A 246 7.59 7.32 -22.45
CA LEU A 246 8.13 8.06 -23.60
C LEU A 246 9.42 8.80 -23.29
N SER A 247 9.52 9.49 -22.14
CA SER A 247 10.73 10.20 -21.74
C SER A 247 11.90 9.26 -21.47
N LEU A 248 11.61 8.09 -20.84
CA LEU A 248 12.61 7.04 -20.66
C LEU A 248 13.11 6.50 -21.98
N LEU A 249 12.22 6.19 -22.93
CA LEU A 249 12.62 5.64 -24.24
C LEU A 249 13.45 6.63 -25.05
N ARG A 250 13.19 7.94 -24.93
CA ARG A 250 14.04 8.98 -25.53
C ARG A 250 15.44 9.03 -24.90
N ALA A 251 15.52 8.88 -23.58
CA ALA A 251 16.83 8.80 -22.90
C ALA A 251 17.58 7.52 -23.30
N VAL A 252 16.87 6.39 -23.45
CA VAL A 252 17.45 5.11 -23.91
C VAL A 252 17.98 5.23 -25.34
N ASP A 253 17.27 5.89 -26.25
CA ASP A 253 17.72 6.13 -27.63
C ASP A 253 19.04 6.90 -27.67
N ARG A 254 19.15 8.00 -26.89
CA ARG A 254 20.38 8.78 -26.76
C ARG A 254 21.54 7.95 -26.19
N LEU A 255 21.27 7.14 -25.15
CA LEU A 255 22.28 6.28 -24.55
C LEU A 255 22.75 5.18 -25.52
N ASN A 256 21.83 4.56 -26.27
CA ASN A 256 22.18 3.56 -27.27
C ASN A 256 23.04 4.12 -28.40
N THR A 257 22.82 5.39 -28.77
CA THR A 257 23.68 6.09 -29.75
C THR A 257 25.10 6.27 -29.21
N ARG A 258 25.26 6.55 -27.91
CA ARG A 258 26.59 6.73 -27.27
C ARG A 258 27.27 5.42 -26.89
N HIS A 259 26.51 4.37 -26.55
CA HIS A 259 26.97 3.05 -26.10
C HIS A 259 26.50 1.92 -27.02
N PRO A 260 26.88 1.86 -28.29
CA PRO A 260 26.33 0.92 -29.27
C PRO A 260 26.73 -0.54 -29.06
N VAL A 261 27.76 -0.81 -28.26
CA VAL A 261 28.34 -2.16 -28.08
C VAL A 261 27.34 -3.07 -27.34
N ARG A 262 26.59 -2.53 -26.41
CA ARG A 262 25.58 -3.28 -25.61
C ARG A 262 24.32 -2.46 -25.48
N PRO A 263 23.31 -2.71 -26.33
CA PRO A 263 22.10 -1.90 -26.37
C PRO A 263 21.28 -2.03 -25.07
N ILE A 264 20.65 -0.94 -24.68
CA ILE A 264 19.71 -0.87 -23.59
C ILE A 264 18.31 -1.16 -24.15
N GLN A 265 17.58 -2.04 -23.48
CA GLN A 265 16.21 -2.42 -23.78
C GLN A 265 15.32 -2.20 -22.57
N VAL A 266 14.14 -1.63 -22.76
CA VAL A 266 13.09 -1.56 -21.74
C VAL A 266 12.20 -2.79 -21.86
N VAL A 267 12.01 -3.51 -20.76
CA VAL A 267 11.14 -4.69 -20.72
C VAL A 267 9.98 -4.40 -19.78
N ASN A 268 8.76 -4.33 -20.32
CA ASN A 268 7.55 -4.11 -19.55
C ASN A 268 6.78 -5.42 -19.32
N TYR A 269 6.71 -5.88 -18.08
CA TYR A 269 5.88 -7.03 -17.69
C TYR A 269 4.49 -6.58 -17.27
N GLY A 270 3.60 -6.45 -18.23
CA GLY A 270 2.21 -5.99 -18.09
C GLY A 270 1.76 -5.25 -19.34
N ALA A 271 0.49 -4.88 -19.39
CA ALA A 271 -0.09 -4.24 -20.55
C ALA A 271 0.30 -2.76 -20.64
N LEU A 272 0.56 -2.31 -21.86
CA LEU A 272 0.65 -0.91 -22.24
C LEU A 272 -0.67 -0.49 -22.90
N PRO A 273 -1.23 0.68 -22.54
CA PRO A 273 -2.40 1.22 -23.22
C PRO A 273 -2.15 1.45 -24.71
N ALA A 274 -3.16 1.26 -25.54
CA ALA A 274 -3.06 1.51 -26.99
C ALA A 274 -2.58 2.94 -27.31
N ALA A 275 -3.02 3.93 -26.51
CA ALA A 275 -2.57 5.31 -26.66
C ALA A 275 -1.07 5.50 -26.35
N GLU A 276 -0.50 4.72 -25.41
CA GLU A 276 0.94 4.77 -25.11
C GLU A 276 1.72 4.13 -26.26
N TRP A 277 1.29 2.97 -26.76
CA TRP A 277 1.86 2.34 -27.95
C TRP A 277 1.83 3.26 -29.18
N GLN A 278 0.73 4.00 -29.38
CA GLN A 278 0.65 4.98 -30.48
C GLN A 278 1.70 6.06 -30.34
N ARG A 279 1.85 6.67 -29.16
CA ARG A 279 2.87 7.70 -28.90
C ARG A 279 4.29 7.19 -29.10
N ILE A 280 4.58 5.96 -28.67
CA ILE A 280 5.88 5.32 -28.84
C ILE A 280 6.20 5.14 -30.33
N ARG A 281 5.24 4.64 -31.15
CA ARG A 281 5.42 4.47 -32.61
C ARG A 281 5.56 5.80 -33.33
N GLU A 282 4.75 6.79 -33.00
CA GLU A 282 4.86 8.13 -33.58
C GLU A 282 6.23 8.79 -33.31
N ALA A 283 6.85 8.42 -32.20
CA ALA A 283 8.20 8.85 -31.85
C ALA A 283 9.32 7.97 -32.45
N GLY A 284 9.00 6.86 -33.12
CA GLY A 284 9.98 5.93 -33.69
C GLY A 284 10.81 5.19 -32.65
N LEU A 285 10.24 4.86 -31.50
CA LEU A 285 10.96 4.30 -30.33
C LEU A 285 10.58 2.85 -29.99
N GLU A 286 9.75 2.20 -30.80
CA GLU A 286 9.23 0.85 -30.56
C GLU A 286 10.33 -0.24 -30.48
N GLN A 287 11.47 -0.03 -31.14
CA GLN A 287 12.61 -0.97 -31.10
C GLN A 287 13.28 -1.03 -29.71
N PHE A 288 13.04 -0.06 -28.82
CA PHE A 288 13.66 -0.01 -27.51
C PHE A 288 12.80 -0.60 -26.39
N ILE A 289 11.59 -1.07 -26.70
CA ILE A 289 10.67 -1.63 -25.72
C ILE A 289 10.13 -2.99 -26.14
N GLU A 290 10.10 -3.90 -25.17
CA GLU A 290 9.46 -5.22 -25.28
C GLU A 290 8.35 -5.33 -24.23
N GLU A 291 7.14 -5.72 -24.65
CA GLU A 291 6.03 -6.06 -23.76
C GLU A 291 6.02 -7.56 -23.50
N ARG A 292 6.03 -7.97 -22.24
CA ARG A 292 5.94 -9.36 -21.78
C ARG A 292 4.70 -9.59 -20.92
N PRO A 293 4.19 -10.81 -20.81
CA PRO A 293 3.06 -11.13 -19.93
C PRO A 293 3.33 -10.73 -18.48
N ARG A 294 2.27 -10.35 -17.76
CA ARG A 294 2.35 -10.00 -16.33
C ARG A 294 2.94 -11.16 -15.51
N ILE A 295 3.89 -10.84 -14.64
CA ILE A 295 4.52 -11.81 -13.74
C ILE A 295 3.60 -12.02 -12.53
N PRO A 296 3.24 -13.28 -12.20
CA PRO A 296 2.61 -13.60 -10.92
C PRO A 296 3.54 -13.25 -9.75
N PHE A 297 2.97 -12.87 -8.60
CA PHE A 297 3.80 -12.51 -7.44
C PHE A 297 4.74 -13.64 -7.01
N SER A 298 4.29 -14.89 -7.08
CA SER A 298 5.09 -16.09 -6.78
C SER A 298 6.35 -16.24 -7.64
N ALA A 299 6.34 -15.72 -8.88
CA ALA A 299 7.48 -15.77 -9.80
C ALA A 299 8.32 -14.48 -9.81
N LEU A 300 7.87 -13.43 -9.14
CA LEU A 300 8.47 -12.10 -9.22
C LEU A 300 9.96 -12.10 -8.81
N PHE A 301 10.28 -12.74 -7.69
CA PHE A 301 11.65 -12.80 -7.17
C PHE A 301 12.60 -13.72 -7.93
N ALA A 302 12.09 -14.53 -8.88
CA ALA A 302 12.91 -15.27 -9.83
C ALA A 302 13.29 -14.41 -11.06
N VAL A 303 12.49 -13.40 -11.38
CA VAL A 303 12.62 -12.58 -12.59
C VAL A 303 13.33 -11.26 -12.31
N LEU A 304 12.90 -10.51 -11.29
CA LEU A 304 13.43 -9.16 -11.00
C LEU A 304 14.97 -9.10 -10.81
N PRO A 305 15.65 -10.07 -10.17
CA PRO A 305 17.10 -10.02 -10.00
C PRO A 305 17.90 -10.07 -11.31
N ARG A 306 17.26 -10.46 -12.42
CA ARG A 306 17.89 -10.51 -13.75
C ARG A 306 17.97 -9.14 -14.42
N ALA A 307 17.21 -8.17 -13.95
CA ALA A 307 17.27 -6.79 -14.46
C ALA A 307 18.61 -6.12 -14.15
N HIS A 308 19.06 -5.21 -15.03
CA HIS A 308 20.15 -4.32 -14.73
C HIS A 308 19.68 -3.12 -13.91
N VAL A 309 18.48 -2.62 -14.23
CA VAL A 309 17.77 -1.56 -13.51
C VAL A 309 16.31 -1.94 -13.40
N LEU A 310 15.69 -1.72 -12.25
CA LEU A 310 14.26 -1.86 -12.03
C LEU A 310 13.58 -0.50 -12.14
N LEU A 311 12.57 -0.40 -13.00
CA LEU A 311 11.84 0.83 -13.28
C LEU A 311 10.56 0.91 -12.49
N ALA A 312 10.33 2.02 -11.81
CA ALA A 312 9.04 2.38 -11.25
C ALA A 312 8.52 3.66 -11.90
N VAL A 313 7.26 3.66 -12.35
CA VAL A 313 6.59 4.86 -12.88
C VAL A 313 5.43 5.19 -11.98
N VAL A 314 5.45 6.39 -11.40
CA VAL A 314 4.47 6.88 -10.44
C VAL A 314 3.55 7.88 -11.12
N SER A 315 2.26 7.84 -10.79
CA SER A 315 1.30 8.84 -11.31
C SER A 315 1.51 10.20 -10.66
N ASP A 316 1.24 11.28 -11.39
CA ASP A 316 1.46 12.66 -10.95
C ASP A 316 0.67 13.05 -9.68
N HIS A 317 -0.37 12.28 -9.34
CA HIS A 317 -1.19 12.52 -8.16
C HIS A 317 -0.72 11.76 -6.90
N MET A 318 0.34 10.93 -6.99
CA MET A 318 0.80 10.08 -5.89
C MET A 318 2.03 10.68 -5.20
N THR A 319 1.86 11.77 -4.50
CA THR A 319 2.96 12.46 -3.79
C THR A 319 3.20 11.89 -2.38
N TYR A 320 2.13 11.56 -1.65
CA TYR A 320 2.20 11.09 -0.24
C TYR A 320 2.38 9.59 -0.05
N SER A 321 2.32 8.78 -1.11
CA SER A 321 2.37 7.32 -1.02
C SER A 321 3.51 6.74 -1.84
N THR A 322 4.16 5.71 -1.32
CA THR A 322 5.16 4.93 -2.05
C THR A 322 4.51 3.67 -2.63
N PRO A 323 4.63 3.44 -3.96
CA PRO A 323 4.14 2.22 -4.57
C PRO A 323 4.77 0.97 -3.95
N TYR A 324 3.96 -0.05 -3.66
CA TYR A 324 4.44 -1.27 -3.00
C TYR A 324 5.61 -1.94 -3.75
N LYS A 325 5.62 -1.87 -5.09
CA LYS A 325 6.68 -2.46 -5.94
C LYS A 325 8.10 -1.98 -5.61
N ILE A 326 8.25 -0.78 -5.03
CA ILE A 326 9.57 -0.26 -4.61
C ILE A 326 10.20 -1.19 -3.59
N TYR A 327 9.44 -1.70 -2.64
CA TYR A 327 9.93 -2.64 -1.61
C TYR A 327 10.24 -4.01 -2.20
N ASP A 328 9.42 -4.52 -3.15
CA ASP A 328 9.75 -5.72 -3.91
C ASP A 328 11.06 -5.53 -4.71
N TYR A 329 11.30 -4.35 -5.27
CA TYR A 329 12.50 -4.01 -6.02
C TYR A 329 13.74 -3.89 -5.11
N MET A 330 13.59 -3.35 -3.92
CA MET A 330 14.63 -3.37 -2.90
C MET A 330 15.04 -4.81 -2.56
N ALA A 331 14.06 -5.70 -2.36
CA ALA A 331 14.31 -7.12 -2.11
C ALA A 331 14.98 -7.83 -3.31
N ALA A 332 14.66 -7.45 -4.53
CA ALA A 332 15.28 -8.01 -5.74
C ALA A 332 16.78 -7.67 -5.87
N GLY A 333 17.26 -6.73 -5.08
CA GLY A 333 18.67 -6.47 -5.03
C GLY A 333 19.22 -5.68 -6.24
N ARG A 334 18.38 -4.98 -7.02
CA ARG A 334 18.80 -4.24 -8.24
C ARG A 334 18.66 -2.73 -8.05
N PRO A 335 19.48 -1.92 -8.76
CA PRO A 335 19.27 -0.47 -8.80
C PRO A 335 17.84 -0.13 -9.23
N ILE A 336 17.25 0.88 -8.61
CA ILE A 336 15.90 1.36 -8.92
C ILE A 336 16.01 2.70 -9.61
N LEU A 337 15.37 2.85 -10.78
CA LEU A 337 15.05 4.14 -11.37
C LEU A 337 13.56 4.39 -11.17
N ALA A 338 13.21 5.44 -10.46
CA ALA A 338 11.82 5.85 -10.31
C ALA A 338 11.56 7.13 -11.09
N LEU A 339 10.49 7.13 -11.88
CA LEU A 339 9.95 8.31 -12.55
C LEU A 339 8.73 8.77 -11.75
N ALA A 340 8.82 9.94 -11.12
CA ALA A 340 7.81 10.41 -10.18
C ALA A 340 7.68 11.94 -10.24
N PRO A 341 6.56 12.52 -9.72
CA PRO A 341 6.48 13.97 -9.49
C PRO A 341 7.61 14.43 -8.58
N ARG A 342 8.06 15.68 -8.77
CA ARG A 342 9.23 16.26 -8.06
C ARG A 342 9.13 16.22 -6.53
N ASP A 343 7.93 16.32 -6.00
CA ASP A 343 7.59 16.35 -4.56
C ASP A 343 7.09 15.00 -4.01
N ALA A 344 7.38 13.90 -4.70
CA ALA A 344 7.00 12.59 -4.23
C ALA A 344 7.90 12.10 -3.07
N ALA A 345 7.27 11.51 -2.03
CA ALA A 345 7.94 10.82 -0.92
C ALA A 345 9.02 9.81 -1.33
N LEU A 346 9.01 9.44 -2.60
CA LEU A 346 9.92 8.45 -3.16
C LEU A 346 11.35 8.97 -3.34
N TYR A 347 11.55 10.29 -3.46
CA TYR A 347 12.89 10.87 -3.56
C TYR A 347 13.71 10.58 -2.31
N GLU A 348 13.21 10.98 -1.15
CA GLU A 348 13.88 10.72 0.14
C GLU A 348 14.05 9.22 0.40
N LEU A 349 13.03 8.41 0.10
CA LEU A 349 13.10 6.98 0.30
C LEU A 349 14.24 6.31 -0.47
N LEU A 350 14.42 6.66 -1.75
CA LEU A 350 15.48 6.07 -2.59
C LEU A 350 16.86 6.62 -2.25
N GLU A 351 16.97 7.89 -1.90
CA GLU A 351 18.22 8.53 -1.49
C GLU A 351 18.70 7.95 -0.15
N ASP A 352 17.86 7.96 0.88
CA ASP A 352 18.18 7.46 2.22
C ASP A 352 18.52 5.97 2.24
N SER A 353 17.85 5.17 1.43
CA SER A 353 18.11 3.73 1.34
C SER A 353 19.30 3.39 0.45
N GLY A 354 19.78 4.33 -0.37
CA GLY A 354 20.78 4.07 -1.40
C GLY A 354 20.33 3.03 -2.42
N ALA A 355 19.01 2.84 -2.61
CA ALA A 355 18.45 1.79 -3.46
C ALA A 355 18.41 2.20 -4.95
N GLY A 356 18.50 3.49 -5.26
CA GLY A 356 18.39 3.97 -6.64
C GLY A 356 18.25 5.47 -6.77
N HIS A 357 17.72 5.90 -7.90
CA HIS A 357 17.50 7.30 -8.24
C HIS A 357 16.01 7.57 -8.50
N CYS A 358 15.53 8.72 -8.05
CA CYS A 358 14.25 9.27 -8.44
C CYS A 358 14.45 10.47 -9.34
N VAL A 359 13.70 10.54 -10.46
CA VAL A 359 13.78 11.60 -11.46
C VAL A 359 12.38 12.02 -11.85
N GLU A 360 12.18 13.28 -12.18
CA GLU A 360 10.90 13.78 -12.68
C GLU A 360 10.52 13.09 -14.01
N SER A 361 9.27 12.66 -14.13
CA SER A 361 8.81 11.81 -15.25
C SER A 361 9.03 12.42 -16.64
N GLY A 362 9.08 13.76 -16.74
CA GLY A 362 9.32 14.50 -18.00
C GLY A 362 10.77 14.88 -18.25
N ASP A 363 11.67 14.72 -17.29
CA ASP A 363 13.06 15.16 -17.36
C ASP A 363 13.96 14.13 -18.07
N ILE A 364 14.01 14.22 -19.40
CA ILE A 364 14.80 13.30 -20.24
C ILE A 364 16.28 13.35 -19.88
N ASP A 365 16.84 14.54 -19.64
CA ASP A 365 18.25 14.72 -19.34
C ASP A 365 18.62 14.14 -17.96
N GLY A 366 17.76 14.34 -16.97
CA GLY A 366 17.89 13.73 -15.65
C GLY A 366 17.79 12.20 -15.69
N ILE A 367 16.86 11.65 -16.48
CA ILE A 367 16.73 10.20 -16.69
C ILE A 367 17.99 9.63 -17.33
N GLU A 368 18.50 10.28 -18.38
CA GLU A 368 19.71 9.89 -19.07
C GLU A 368 20.91 9.88 -18.14
N GLN A 369 21.13 10.95 -17.36
CA GLN A 369 22.21 11.05 -16.37
C GLN A 369 22.10 9.98 -15.25
N ALA A 370 20.90 9.70 -14.76
CA ALA A 370 20.69 8.68 -13.76
C ALA A 370 21.03 7.28 -14.29
N LEU A 371 20.60 6.96 -15.52
CA LEU A 371 20.94 5.71 -16.19
C LEU A 371 22.44 5.60 -16.50
N GLU A 372 23.08 6.66 -17.01
CA GLU A 372 24.51 6.72 -17.28
C GLU A 372 25.32 6.39 -16.01
N ARG A 373 25.02 7.06 -14.91
CA ARG A 373 25.67 6.79 -13.62
C ARG A 373 25.45 5.36 -13.13
N THR A 374 24.22 4.85 -13.26
CA THR A 374 23.85 3.51 -12.77
C THR A 374 24.48 2.39 -13.59
N LEU A 375 24.52 2.53 -14.91
CA LEU A 375 24.93 1.47 -15.83
C LEU A 375 26.43 1.51 -16.18
N PHE A 376 27.02 2.70 -16.22
CA PHE A 376 28.38 2.92 -16.72
C PHE A 376 29.30 3.63 -15.73
N GLY A 377 28.77 4.17 -14.63
CA GLY A 377 29.53 4.94 -13.64
C GLY A 377 30.46 4.13 -12.73
N GLY A 378 30.41 2.80 -12.77
CA GLY A 378 31.33 1.90 -12.07
C GLY A 378 31.18 1.79 -10.54
N ALA A 379 30.49 2.72 -9.87
CA ALA A 379 30.28 2.67 -8.44
C ALA A 379 28.96 1.94 -8.11
N PRO A 380 29.00 0.84 -7.33
CA PRO A 380 27.75 0.19 -6.88
C PRO A 380 26.98 1.13 -5.95
N LEU A 381 25.64 1.12 -6.07
CA LEU A 381 24.78 1.84 -5.14
C LEU A 381 24.98 1.29 -3.72
N ALA A 382 25.24 2.19 -2.78
CA ALA A 382 25.45 1.84 -1.38
C ALA A 382 24.09 1.58 -0.71
N ARG A 383 23.61 0.34 -0.74
CA ARG A 383 22.34 -0.11 -0.17
C ARG A 383 22.43 -0.25 1.34
N THR A 384 22.62 0.85 2.03
CA THR A 384 23.02 0.85 3.43
C THR A 384 21.89 0.70 4.43
N ARG A 385 20.63 0.79 4.03
CA ARG A 385 19.50 0.83 4.99
C ARG A 385 18.24 0.11 4.51
N ILE A 386 18.34 -0.81 3.55
CA ILE A 386 17.14 -1.49 3.03
C ILE A 386 16.55 -2.50 4.01
N GLU A 387 17.35 -3.09 4.93
CA GLU A 387 16.86 -4.07 5.91
C GLU A 387 15.80 -3.48 6.84
N GLN A 388 15.82 -2.18 7.09
CA GLN A 388 14.80 -1.52 7.90
C GLN A 388 13.38 -1.71 7.35
N PHE A 389 13.22 -2.03 6.06
CA PHE A 389 11.96 -2.30 5.38
C PHE A 389 11.58 -3.79 5.36
N GLN A 390 12.36 -4.67 5.97
CA GLN A 390 11.93 -6.05 6.20
C GLN A 390 10.75 -6.11 7.15
N TRP A 391 9.78 -6.97 6.88
CA TRP A 391 8.57 -7.08 7.71
C TRP A 391 8.87 -7.40 9.18
N SER A 392 9.92 -8.13 9.46
CA SER A 392 10.36 -8.38 10.84
C SER A 392 10.71 -7.08 11.58
N ASN A 393 11.43 -6.15 10.93
CA ASN A 393 11.82 -4.87 11.50
C ASN A 393 10.64 -3.90 11.59
N LEU A 394 9.79 -3.87 10.56
CA LEU A 394 8.58 -3.05 10.55
C LEU A 394 7.57 -3.50 11.61
N ALA A 395 7.46 -4.80 11.86
CA ALA A 395 6.61 -5.32 12.91
C ALA A 395 7.13 -4.94 14.31
N GLN A 396 8.45 -4.80 14.51
CA GLN A 396 8.99 -4.24 15.76
C GLN A 396 8.57 -2.77 15.97
N ARG A 397 8.64 -1.94 14.90
CA ARG A 397 8.12 -0.56 14.96
C ARG A 397 6.61 -0.54 15.23
N TYR A 398 5.87 -1.45 14.62
CA TYR A 398 4.43 -1.55 14.88
C TYR A 398 4.13 -2.00 16.32
N ARG A 399 4.97 -2.85 16.90
CA ARG A 399 4.87 -3.25 18.31
C ARG A 399 4.94 -2.04 19.26
N GLU A 400 5.82 -1.08 19.00
CA GLU A 400 5.89 0.16 19.78
C GLU A 400 4.54 0.91 19.79
N VAL A 401 3.84 0.93 18.64
CA VAL A 401 2.49 1.51 18.57
C VAL A 401 1.50 0.72 19.41
N LEU A 402 1.55 -0.62 19.35
CA LEU A 402 0.67 -1.48 20.14
C LEU A 402 0.89 -1.29 21.64
N GLU A 403 2.13 -1.20 22.07
CA GLU A 403 2.52 -0.98 23.47
C GLU A 403 2.07 0.39 23.96
N ALA A 404 2.30 1.46 23.18
CA ALA A 404 1.86 2.81 23.51
C ALA A 404 0.32 2.89 23.66
N VAL A 405 -0.42 2.25 22.75
CA VAL A 405 -1.89 2.20 22.79
C VAL A 405 -2.40 1.40 24.01
N THR A 406 -1.73 0.29 24.35
CA THR A 406 -2.09 -0.54 25.50
C THR A 406 -1.91 0.24 26.81
N THR A 407 -0.77 0.89 26.99
CA THR A 407 -0.46 1.69 28.20
C THR A 407 -1.44 2.84 28.37
N ALA A 408 -1.64 3.66 27.33
CA ALA A 408 -2.56 4.80 27.37
C ALA A 408 -4.02 4.40 27.68
N HIS A 409 -4.42 3.20 27.27
CA HIS A 409 -5.78 2.70 27.50
C HIS A 409 -5.94 2.14 28.92
N SER A 410 -4.92 1.50 29.47
CA SER A 410 -4.91 1.02 30.86
C SER A 410 -4.96 2.20 31.84
N ASP A 411 -4.23 3.27 31.59
CA ASP A 411 -4.25 4.47 32.43
C ASP A 411 -5.61 5.17 32.43
N ALA A 412 -6.29 5.19 31.28
CA ALA A 412 -7.63 5.76 31.18
C ALA A 412 -8.69 4.96 31.95
N ASP A 413 -8.56 3.62 31.98
CA ASP A 413 -9.48 2.76 32.75
C ASP A 413 -9.26 2.94 34.26
N VAL A 414 -8.02 2.97 34.74
CA VAL A 414 -7.70 3.20 36.16
C VAL A 414 -8.23 4.57 36.61
N SER A 415 -8.05 5.60 35.80
CA SER A 415 -8.57 6.95 36.09
C SER A 415 -10.10 7.00 36.18
N ALA A 416 -10.80 6.25 35.31
CA ALA A 416 -12.27 6.18 35.31
C ALA A 416 -12.83 5.43 36.54
N GLU A 417 -12.16 4.37 37.00
CA GLU A 417 -12.53 3.65 38.22
C GLU A 417 -12.30 4.50 39.47
N THR A 418 -11.21 5.25 39.56
CA THR A 418 -10.89 6.12 40.69
C THR A 418 -11.91 7.24 40.85
N VAL A 419 -12.40 7.81 39.73
CA VAL A 419 -13.44 8.87 39.75
C VAL A 419 -14.80 8.30 40.19
N THR A 420 -15.08 7.03 39.90
CA THR A 420 -16.33 6.39 40.26
C THR A 420 -16.37 6.03 41.76
N VAL A 421 -15.25 5.59 42.31
CA VAL A 421 -15.11 5.29 43.76
C VAL A 421 -15.16 6.55 44.61
N GLY A 422 -14.55 7.66 44.12
CA GLY A 422 -14.62 8.95 44.85
C GLY A 422 -16.03 9.52 44.99
N LYS A 423 -16.91 9.30 43.97
CA LYS A 423 -18.29 9.75 44.00
C LYS A 423 -19.22 8.88 44.88
N SER A 424 -18.82 7.67 45.25
CA SER A 424 -19.59 6.79 46.12
C SER A 424 -19.25 6.93 47.61
N LEU A 425 -18.21 7.74 47.95
CA LEU A 425 -17.82 8.04 49.32
C LEU A 425 -18.36 9.40 49.84
N ASP A 426 -18.95 10.18 48.91
CA ASP A 426 -19.52 11.51 49.23
C ASP A 426 -21.09 11.51 49.14
N ALA A 427 -21.73 10.31 49.16
CA ALA A 427 -23.19 10.18 49.11
C ALA A 427 -23.78 9.57 50.40
#